data_6312c9a475b3924503caceb0e3566749
#
_entry.id   6312c9a475b3924503caceb0e3566749
#
_cell.length_a   1.000
_cell.length_b   1.000
_cell.length_c   1.000
_cell.angle_alpha   90.00
_cell.angle_beta   90.00
_cell.angle_gamma   90.00
#
_symmetry.space_group_name_H-M   'P 1'
#
loop_
_entity.id
_entity.type
_entity.pdbx_description
1 polymer ?
#
loop_
_entity_poly.entity_id
_entity_poly.type
_entity_poly.pdbx_seq_one_letter_code
_entity_poly.pdbx_strand_id
1 'polypeptide(L)'
;MKPRILLSVNSKRDNYIDAVNNCGGIAVPQYCPDVSTEYDGLIICGGNDIDPAYYNEKMNGSVNIDAKRDMAEFALVKAFAEKKKPIFGICRGCQLLNVAFGGNLYQDISNASEHCSFSDYDLVHKVTVKKDSFLYKMYGVEFSVNSFHHQAIKETGNGFDVLATAYGTTIEGIIHKELPIFGVQWHPERMCFANKREDTVDGAEIFNFFIKLCKEF
;
A
#
# COMPACT_ATOMS: atom_id res chain seq x y z
N MET A 1 5.53 -24.34 -4.84
CA MET A 1 6.67 -23.69 -4.13
C MET A 1 6.13 -22.49 -3.37
N LYS A 2 6.87 -21.96 -2.36
CA LYS A 2 6.51 -20.68 -1.72
C LYS A 2 6.88 -19.53 -2.67
N PRO A 3 6.00 -18.57 -2.94
CA PRO A 3 6.30 -17.46 -3.82
C PRO A 3 7.36 -16.53 -3.21
N ARG A 4 8.29 -16.04 -4.04
CA ARG A 4 9.32 -15.06 -3.68
C ARG A 4 8.77 -13.66 -3.90
N ILE A 5 8.70 -12.86 -2.84
CA ILE A 5 8.10 -11.53 -2.84
C ILE A 5 9.19 -10.48 -2.66
N LEU A 6 9.39 -9.64 -3.67
CA LEU A 6 10.26 -8.48 -3.56
C LEU A 6 9.57 -7.43 -2.69
N LEU A 7 10.24 -7.00 -1.62
CA LEU A 7 9.81 -5.89 -0.77
C LEU A 7 10.68 -4.68 -1.08
N SER A 8 10.13 -3.65 -1.73
CA SER A 8 10.81 -2.35 -1.81
C SER A 8 10.57 -1.61 -0.51
N VAL A 9 11.59 -1.50 0.32
CA VAL A 9 11.47 -1.08 1.72
C VAL A 9 12.69 -0.28 2.17
N ASN A 10 12.49 0.62 3.12
CA ASN A 10 13.56 1.31 3.84
C ASN A 10 14.08 0.47 5.03
N SER A 11 14.66 1.12 6.05
CA SER A 11 15.23 0.46 7.24
C SER A 11 14.21 -0.21 8.16
N LYS A 12 12.95 0.26 8.21
CA LYS A 12 11.87 -0.29 9.05
C LYS A 12 11.14 -1.42 8.33
N ARG A 13 11.72 -2.62 8.28
CA ARG A 13 11.29 -3.71 7.39
C ARG A 13 10.75 -4.96 8.07
N ASP A 14 10.99 -5.12 9.37
CA ASP A 14 10.75 -6.41 10.04
C ASP A 14 9.28 -6.83 10.00
N ASN A 15 8.33 -5.93 10.26
CA ASN A 15 6.90 -6.22 10.20
C ASN A 15 6.45 -6.73 8.82
N TYR A 16 6.99 -6.17 7.72
CA TYR A 16 6.68 -6.62 6.36
C TYR A 16 7.24 -8.01 6.08
N ILE A 17 8.48 -8.27 6.51
CA ILE A 17 9.16 -9.57 6.38
C ILE A 17 8.36 -10.63 7.12
N ASP A 18 7.98 -10.35 8.38
CA ASP A 18 7.20 -11.26 9.22
C ASP A 18 5.83 -11.54 8.61
N ALA A 19 5.13 -10.51 8.13
CA ALA A 19 3.83 -10.67 7.50
C ALA A 19 3.90 -11.59 6.27
N VAL A 20 4.84 -11.36 5.35
CA VAL A 20 5.01 -12.18 4.16
C VAL A 20 5.40 -13.62 4.50
N ASN A 21 6.38 -13.82 5.39
CA ASN A 21 6.89 -15.14 5.73
C ASN A 21 5.84 -15.98 6.48
N ASN A 22 5.11 -15.38 7.43
CA ASN A 22 4.07 -16.08 8.18
C ASN A 22 2.83 -16.41 7.30
N CYS A 23 2.56 -15.64 6.24
CA CYS A 23 1.53 -15.95 5.25
C CYS A 23 1.99 -16.94 4.17
N GLY A 24 3.20 -17.49 4.29
CA GLY A 24 3.70 -18.57 3.43
C GLY A 24 4.42 -18.13 2.16
N GLY A 25 4.82 -16.85 2.08
CA GLY A 25 5.75 -16.33 1.08
C GLY A 25 7.22 -16.50 1.50
N ILE A 26 8.13 -15.99 0.69
CA ILE A 26 9.55 -15.75 0.99
C ILE A 26 9.81 -14.28 0.75
N ALA A 27 9.98 -13.51 1.83
CA ALA A 27 10.27 -12.08 1.76
C ALA A 27 11.71 -11.82 1.28
N VAL A 28 11.88 -10.96 0.29
CA VAL A 28 13.19 -10.50 -0.23
C VAL A 28 13.24 -8.97 -0.09
N PRO A 29 13.65 -8.43 1.09
CA PRO A 29 13.67 -6.99 1.31
C PRO A 29 14.88 -6.34 0.66
N GLN A 30 14.66 -5.25 -0.07
CA GLN A 30 15.70 -4.44 -0.70
C GLN A 30 15.33 -2.94 -0.64
N TYR A 31 16.33 -2.10 -0.47
CA TYR A 31 16.22 -0.65 -0.64
C TYR A 31 16.67 -0.28 -2.04
N CYS A 32 15.83 0.43 -2.79
CA CYS A 32 16.09 0.81 -4.19
C CYS A 32 16.59 -0.39 -5.03
N PRO A 33 15.84 -1.50 -5.11
CA PRO A 33 16.26 -2.66 -5.88
C PRO A 33 16.41 -2.34 -7.36
N ASP A 34 17.32 -3.03 -8.02
CA ASP A 34 17.39 -3.04 -9.48
C ASP A 34 16.10 -3.60 -10.08
N VAL A 35 15.74 -3.14 -11.27
CA VAL A 35 14.53 -3.61 -11.95
C VAL A 35 14.69 -5.07 -12.35
N SER A 36 14.01 -5.94 -11.64
CA SER A 36 13.94 -7.37 -11.93
C SER A 36 12.53 -7.90 -11.72
N THR A 37 12.05 -8.67 -12.68
CA THR A 37 10.74 -9.33 -12.61
C THR A 37 10.86 -10.84 -12.37
N GLU A 38 11.96 -11.32 -11.81
CA GLU A 38 12.15 -12.73 -11.44
C GLU A 38 11.35 -13.18 -10.21
N TYR A 39 10.82 -12.20 -9.44
CA TYR A 39 9.98 -12.43 -8.27
C TYR A 39 8.53 -12.73 -8.67
N ASP A 40 7.80 -13.44 -7.82
CA ASP A 40 6.41 -13.82 -8.05
C ASP A 40 5.43 -12.69 -7.70
N GLY A 41 5.85 -11.72 -6.89
CA GLY A 41 5.08 -10.54 -6.54
C GLY A 41 5.97 -9.42 -6.02
N LEU A 42 5.40 -8.20 -5.99
CA LEU A 42 6.04 -6.97 -5.51
C LEU A 42 5.21 -6.33 -4.42
N ILE A 43 5.82 -5.99 -3.29
CA ILE A 43 5.23 -5.10 -2.29
C ILE A 43 6.00 -3.78 -2.28
N ILE A 44 5.29 -2.68 -2.55
CA ILE A 44 5.80 -1.32 -2.32
C ILE A 44 5.38 -0.93 -0.90
N CYS A 45 6.35 -0.84 -0.02
CA CYS A 45 6.14 -0.59 1.41
C CYS A 45 5.93 0.90 1.72
N GLY A 46 5.42 1.19 2.91
CA GLY A 46 5.28 2.55 3.43
C GLY A 46 6.61 3.32 3.51
N GLY A 47 6.54 4.60 3.80
CA GLY A 47 7.72 5.47 3.90
C GLY A 47 7.41 6.94 3.74
N ASN A 48 8.42 7.72 3.37
CA ASN A 48 8.37 9.16 3.15
C ASN A 48 7.52 9.53 1.92
N ASP A 49 7.24 10.80 1.75
CA ASP A 49 6.37 11.29 0.67
C ASP A 49 7.01 11.12 -0.73
N ILE A 50 6.15 11.07 -1.73
CA ILE A 50 6.55 11.00 -3.14
C ILE A 50 6.79 12.42 -3.64
N ASP A 51 7.82 12.61 -4.48
CA ASP A 51 8.09 13.90 -5.12
C ASP A 51 6.89 14.33 -5.98
N PRO A 52 6.27 15.51 -5.69
CA PRO A 52 5.13 16.03 -6.43
C PRO A 52 5.38 16.21 -7.94
N ALA A 53 6.63 16.27 -8.38
CA ALA A 53 6.98 16.31 -9.80
C ALA A 53 6.44 15.09 -10.57
N TYR A 54 6.30 13.92 -9.93
CA TYR A 54 5.76 12.71 -10.57
C TYR A 54 4.27 12.81 -10.90
N TYR A 55 3.52 13.71 -10.24
CA TYR A 55 2.11 13.98 -10.53
C TYR A 55 1.84 15.43 -10.97
N ASN A 56 2.88 16.09 -11.55
CA ASN A 56 2.81 17.41 -12.17
C ASN A 56 2.36 18.54 -11.21
N GLU A 57 2.65 18.40 -9.92
CA GLU A 57 2.37 19.43 -8.93
C GLU A 57 3.66 20.08 -8.40
N LYS A 58 3.53 21.30 -7.86
CA LYS A 58 4.60 21.95 -7.10
C LYS A 58 4.58 21.46 -5.67
N MET A 59 5.73 21.56 -4.99
CA MET A 59 5.84 21.28 -3.56
C MET A 59 4.86 22.14 -2.76
N ASN A 60 3.95 21.49 -2.03
CA ASN A 60 2.91 22.12 -1.22
C ASN A 60 2.47 21.18 -0.07
N GLY A 61 3.41 20.80 0.80
CA GLY A 61 3.13 19.95 1.96
C GLY A 61 3.88 18.62 2.00
N SER A 62 4.37 18.10 0.86
CA SER A 62 5.21 16.90 0.84
C SER A 62 6.54 17.13 1.56
N VAL A 63 6.98 16.14 2.35
CA VAL A 63 8.19 16.24 3.18
C VAL A 63 9.07 14.98 3.04
N ASN A 64 10.36 15.13 3.37
CA ASN A 64 11.31 14.00 3.46
C ASN A 64 11.40 13.12 2.19
N ILE A 65 11.33 13.70 1.01
CA ILE A 65 11.35 12.99 -0.28
C ILE A 65 12.64 12.18 -0.43
N ASP A 66 12.49 10.93 -0.90
CA ASP A 66 13.58 10.06 -1.30
C ASP A 66 13.53 9.83 -2.82
N ALA A 67 14.12 10.75 -3.58
CA ALA A 67 14.09 10.73 -5.04
C ALA A 67 14.71 9.47 -5.64
N LYS A 68 15.69 8.85 -4.97
CA LYS A 68 16.30 7.60 -5.44
C LYS A 68 15.32 6.44 -5.31
N ARG A 69 14.58 6.38 -4.21
CA ARG A 69 13.55 5.39 -3.96
C ARG A 69 12.36 5.57 -4.90
N ASP A 70 11.92 6.81 -5.12
CA ASP A 70 10.85 7.12 -6.07
C ASP A 70 11.20 6.58 -7.46
N MET A 71 12.38 6.94 -7.99
CA MET A 71 12.82 6.48 -9.31
C MET A 71 12.86 4.96 -9.44
N ALA A 72 13.40 4.26 -8.45
CA ALA A 72 13.50 2.80 -8.45
C ALA A 72 12.10 2.15 -8.39
N GLU A 73 11.21 2.64 -7.53
CA GLU A 73 9.90 2.05 -7.34
C GLU A 73 8.94 2.30 -8.51
N PHE A 74 8.97 3.49 -9.15
CA PHE A 74 8.21 3.73 -10.39
C PHE A 74 8.65 2.78 -11.51
N ALA A 75 9.96 2.54 -11.65
CA ALA A 75 10.48 1.62 -12.65
C ALA A 75 10.06 0.15 -12.37
N LEU A 76 10.06 -0.26 -11.11
CA LEU A 76 9.58 -1.58 -10.69
C LEU A 76 8.09 -1.77 -10.96
N VAL A 77 7.24 -0.82 -10.55
CA VAL A 77 5.79 -0.88 -10.79
C VAL A 77 5.50 -1.02 -12.27
N LYS A 78 6.17 -0.23 -13.13
CA LYS A 78 6.04 -0.35 -14.57
C LYS A 78 6.40 -1.75 -15.07
N ALA A 79 7.55 -2.27 -14.69
CA ALA A 79 8.02 -3.58 -15.14
C ALA A 79 7.12 -4.75 -14.70
N PHE A 80 6.63 -4.73 -13.45
CA PHE A 80 5.71 -5.74 -12.94
C PHE A 80 4.33 -5.65 -13.59
N ALA A 81 3.81 -4.44 -13.82
CA ALA A 81 2.53 -4.21 -14.50
C ALA A 81 2.56 -4.69 -15.95
N GLU A 82 3.64 -4.42 -16.70
CA GLU A 82 3.86 -4.92 -18.07
C GLU A 82 3.88 -6.47 -18.13
N LYS A 83 4.37 -7.12 -17.08
CA LYS A 83 4.37 -8.59 -16.93
C LYS A 83 3.09 -9.14 -16.30
N LYS A 84 2.13 -8.27 -15.99
CA LYS A 84 0.86 -8.58 -15.29
C LYS A 84 1.07 -9.27 -13.93
N LYS A 85 2.22 -9.10 -13.30
CA LYS A 85 2.54 -9.70 -12.00
C LYS A 85 1.86 -8.97 -10.85
N PRO A 86 1.54 -9.68 -9.75
CA PRO A 86 0.89 -9.09 -8.59
C PRO A 86 1.72 -7.99 -7.94
N ILE A 87 1.05 -6.86 -7.64
CA ILE A 87 1.64 -5.74 -6.89
C ILE A 87 0.71 -5.34 -5.75
N PHE A 88 1.27 -5.20 -4.56
CA PHE A 88 0.58 -4.68 -3.38
C PHE A 88 1.27 -3.41 -2.87
N GLY A 89 0.53 -2.30 -2.79
CA GLY A 89 1.00 -1.04 -2.23
C GLY A 89 0.49 -0.80 -0.81
N ILE A 90 1.37 -0.44 0.12
CA ILE A 90 1.03 -0.17 1.53
C ILE A 90 1.38 1.28 1.86
N CYS A 91 0.41 2.06 2.34
CA CYS A 91 0.53 3.47 2.71
C CYS A 91 1.13 4.30 1.57
N ARG A 92 2.38 4.78 1.67
CA ARG A 92 3.08 5.43 0.55
C ARG A 92 3.06 4.56 -0.71
N GLY A 93 3.16 3.23 -0.59
CA GLY A 93 3.10 2.32 -1.73
C GLY A 93 1.75 2.36 -2.46
N CYS A 94 0.63 2.50 -1.75
CA CYS A 94 -0.69 2.72 -2.33
C CYS A 94 -0.74 4.04 -3.13
N GLN A 95 -0.19 5.10 -2.58
CA GLN A 95 -0.08 6.40 -3.24
C GLN A 95 0.80 6.33 -4.48
N LEU A 96 1.95 5.64 -4.41
CA LEU A 96 2.86 5.45 -5.54
C LEU A 96 2.20 4.66 -6.67
N LEU A 97 1.45 3.60 -6.38
CA LEU A 97 0.66 2.89 -7.39
C LEU A 97 -0.31 3.83 -8.10
N ASN A 98 -1.03 4.65 -7.33
CA ASN A 98 -1.95 5.64 -7.91
C ASN A 98 -1.25 6.59 -8.89
N VAL A 99 -0.13 7.18 -8.46
CA VAL A 99 0.65 8.13 -9.28
C VAL A 99 1.27 7.45 -10.49
N ALA A 100 1.77 6.22 -10.36
CA ALA A 100 2.36 5.44 -11.47
C ALA A 100 1.36 5.20 -12.61
N PHE A 101 0.07 5.21 -12.32
CA PHE A 101 -1.01 5.09 -13.30
C PHE A 101 -1.67 6.44 -13.64
N GLY A 102 -1.03 7.57 -13.32
CA GLY A 102 -1.44 8.92 -13.72
C GLY A 102 -2.45 9.59 -12.79
N GLY A 103 -2.63 9.08 -11.58
CA GLY A 103 -3.39 9.76 -10.52
C GLY A 103 -2.58 10.83 -9.80
N ASN A 104 -3.21 11.54 -8.87
CA ASN A 104 -2.55 12.57 -8.07
C ASN A 104 -2.88 12.43 -6.57
N LEU A 105 -2.24 13.26 -5.74
CA LEU A 105 -2.31 13.21 -4.28
C LEU A 105 -2.70 14.57 -3.69
N TYR A 106 -3.37 14.54 -2.54
CA TYR A 106 -3.32 15.62 -1.58
C TYR A 106 -1.97 15.52 -0.83
N GLN A 107 -1.13 16.55 -0.92
CA GLN A 107 0.18 16.57 -0.26
C GLN A 107 0.07 16.76 1.26
N ASP A 108 -1.07 17.29 1.73
CA ASP A 108 -1.44 17.38 3.13
C ASP A 108 -2.97 17.46 3.21
N ILE A 109 -3.60 16.50 3.88
CA ILE A 109 -5.07 16.48 4.02
C ILE A 109 -5.51 17.35 5.18
N SER A 110 -6.63 18.06 5.01
CA SER A 110 -7.12 19.01 6.04
C SER A 110 -7.49 18.36 7.36
N ASN A 111 -7.77 17.06 7.36
CA ASN A 111 -8.06 16.23 8.53
C ASN A 111 -6.89 15.30 8.91
N ALA A 112 -5.64 15.67 8.62
CA ALA A 112 -4.45 14.86 8.92
C ALA A 112 -4.37 14.42 10.39
N SER A 113 -4.88 15.23 11.33
CA SER A 113 -4.93 14.88 12.75
C SER A 113 -5.84 13.69 13.09
N GLU A 114 -6.72 13.26 12.19
CA GLU A 114 -7.57 12.06 12.31
C GLU A 114 -6.86 10.81 11.74
N HIS A 115 -5.76 11.00 10.99
CA HIS A 115 -5.02 9.95 10.30
C HIS A 115 -3.58 9.76 10.80
N CYS A 116 -3.01 10.79 11.46
CA CYS A 116 -1.63 10.76 11.94
C CYS A 116 -1.53 11.42 13.31
N SER A 117 -0.87 10.75 14.26
CA SER A 117 -0.52 11.34 15.55
C SER A 117 0.85 12.02 15.48
N PHE A 118 1.10 13.02 16.35
CA PHE A 118 2.43 13.60 16.55
C PHE A 118 3.37 12.72 17.39
N SER A 119 2.94 11.53 17.75
CA SER A 119 3.66 10.52 18.52
C SER A 119 3.82 9.23 17.71
N ASP A 120 4.72 8.35 18.14
CA ASP A 120 5.08 7.11 17.42
C ASP A 120 4.00 6.00 17.46
N TYR A 121 2.72 6.33 17.71
CA TYR A 121 1.63 5.34 17.67
C TYR A 121 0.66 5.61 16.52
N ASP A 122 0.17 4.53 15.95
CA ASP A 122 -0.85 4.58 14.90
C ASP A 122 -2.21 4.96 15.52
N LEU A 123 -2.92 5.88 14.89
CA LEU A 123 -4.34 6.13 15.16
C LEU A 123 -5.19 4.96 14.65
N VAL A 124 -6.48 4.95 15.00
CA VAL A 124 -7.45 3.97 14.51
C VAL A 124 -8.68 4.69 14.01
N HIS A 125 -9.12 4.34 12.81
CA HIS A 125 -10.39 4.81 12.26
C HIS A 125 -11.12 3.70 11.51
N LYS A 126 -12.38 3.97 11.16
CA LYS A 126 -13.18 3.05 10.35
C LYS A 126 -13.03 3.34 8.88
N VAL A 127 -13.02 2.27 8.08
CA VAL A 127 -13.13 2.34 6.63
C VAL A 127 -14.41 1.64 6.16
N THR A 128 -15.05 2.23 5.14
CA THR A 128 -16.16 1.61 4.40
C THR A 128 -15.63 1.09 3.08
N VAL A 129 -15.93 -0.15 2.73
CA VAL A 129 -15.40 -0.79 1.53
C VAL A 129 -16.47 -1.06 0.47
N LYS A 130 -16.03 -1.11 -0.79
CA LYS A 130 -16.86 -1.43 -1.94
C LYS A 130 -17.47 -2.83 -1.75
N LYS A 131 -18.80 -2.94 -1.89
CA LYS A 131 -19.52 -4.23 -1.87
C LYS A 131 -18.95 -5.17 -2.93
N ASP A 132 -18.97 -6.46 -2.62
CA ASP A 132 -18.47 -7.56 -3.46
C ASP A 132 -16.95 -7.56 -3.70
N SER A 133 -16.22 -6.61 -3.11
CA SER A 133 -14.76 -6.61 -3.11
C SER A 133 -14.17 -7.74 -2.26
N PHE A 134 -12.87 -8.00 -2.42
CA PHE A 134 -12.19 -8.98 -1.57
C PHE A 134 -12.15 -8.53 -0.10
N LEU A 135 -12.00 -7.22 0.19
CA LEU A 135 -12.06 -6.69 1.56
C LEU A 135 -13.45 -6.85 2.18
N TYR A 136 -14.52 -6.65 1.39
CA TYR A 136 -15.88 -6.89 1.86
C TYR A 136 -16.10 -8.35 2.26
N LYS A 137 -15.56 -9.29 1.49
CA LYS A 137 -15.65 -10.73 1.77
C LYS A 137 -14.85 -11.14 3.02
N MET A 138 -13.76 -10.43 3.33
CA MET A 138 -12.91 -10.67 4.49
C MET A 138 -13.50 -10.09 5.78
N TYR A 139 -13.92 -8.82 5.74
CA TYR A 139 -14.17 -8.03 6.95
C TYR A 139 -15.58 -7.42 7.02
N GLY A 140 -16.41 -7.59 5.98
CA GLY A 140 -17.72 -6.93 5.90
C GLY A 140 -17.63 -5.52 5.33
N VAL A 141 -18.74 -4.76 5.43
CA VAL A 141 -18.88 -3.45 4.78
C VAL A 141 -18.09 -2.35 5.46
N GLU A 142 -17.87 -2.45 6.76
CA GLU A 142 -17.17 -1.45 7.59
C GLU A 142 -16.31 -2.18 8.64
N PHE A 143 -15.08 -1.71 8.83
CA PHE A 143 -14.17 -2.24 9.84
C PHE A 143 -13.12 -1.19 10.25
N SER A 144 -12.45 -1.42 11.39
CA SER A 144 -11.40 -0.52 11.90
C SER A 144 -10.03 -0.93 11.41
N VAL A 145 -9.22 0.08 11.05
CA VAL A 145 -7.83 -0.06 10.62
C VAL A 145 -6.94 0.93 11.37
N ASN A 146 -5.65 0.66 11.43
CA ASN A 146 -4.67 1.64 11.90
C ASN A 146 -4.43 2.74 10.86
N SER A 147 -3.88 3.87 11.28
CA SER A 147 -3.63 5.01 10.39
C SER A 147 -2.39 5.79 10.82
N PHE A 148 -1.51 6.08 9.87
CA PHE A 148 -0.32 6.90 10.07
C PHE A 148 0.10 7.58 8.75
N HIS A 149 -0.71 8.56 8.29
CA HIS A 149 -0.44 9.30 7.06
C HIS A 149 -1.05 10.71 7.10
N HIS A 150 -0.43 11.66 6.42
CA HIS A 150 -0.95 13.02 6.23
C HIS A 150 -1.26 13.32 4.76
N GLN A 151 -0.88 12.42 3.85
CA GLN A 151 -1.21 12.48 2.44
C GLN A 151 -2.29 11.46 2.08
N ALA A 152 -3.07 11.72 1.03
CA ALA A 152 -4.06 10.79 0.50
C ALA A 152 -4.21 10.92 -1.02
N ILE A 153 -4.79 9.90 -1.65
CA ILE A 153 -5.15 9.94 -3.06
C ILE A 153 -6.24 10.98 -3.27
N LYS A 154 -6.02 11.89 -4.24
CA LYS A 154 -6.96 12.94 -4.64
C LYS A 154 -7.80 12.50 -5.84
N GLU A 155 -7.14 12.01 -6.88
CA GLU A 155 -7.76 11.45 -8.08
C GLU A 155 -7.12 10.10 -8.39
N THR A 156 -7.95 9.10 -8.69
CA THR A 156 -7.45 7.76 -8.99
C THR A 156 -6.79 7.71 -10.36
N GLY A 157 -5.68 6.98 -10.43
CA GLY A 157 -4.99 6.69 -11.68
C GLY A 157 -5.80 5.80 -12.62
N ASN A 158 -5.36 5.75 -13.88
CA ASN A 158 -6.02 4.99 -14.93
C ASN A 158 -6.17 3.50 -14.56
N GLY A 159 -7.37 2.97 -14.74
CA GLY A 159 -7.67 1.57 -14.45
C GLY A 159 -7.99 1.26 -12.98
N PHE A 160 -7.78 2.19 -12.05
CA PHE A 160 -8.13 1.97 -10.65
C PHE A 160 -9.58 2.31 -10.31
N ASP A 161 -10.18 1.47 -9.48
CA ASP A 161 -11.41 1.74 -8.73
C ASP A 161 -11.05 2.03 -7.27
N VAL A 162 -11.85 2.88 -6.62
CA VAL A 162 -11.81 3.07 -5.17
C VAL A 162 -12.32 1.80 -4.50
N LEU A 163 -11.51 1.23 -3.62
CA LEU A 163 -11.79 -0.01 -2.89
C LEU A 163 -12.31 0.27 -1.49
N ALA A 164 -11.78 1.31 -0.83
CA ALA A 164 -12.13 1.70 0.53
C ALA A 164 -12.04 3.22 0.70
N THR A 165 -12.89 3.76 1.61
CA THR A 165 -12.87 5.17 2.01
C THR A 165 -13.01 5.32 3.52
N ALA A 166 -12.40 6.36 4.10
CA ALA A 166 -12.65 6.83 5.46
C ALA A 166 -13.40 8.17 5.42
N TYR A 167 -14.21 8.43 6.45
CA TYR A 167 -14.98 9.68 6.62
C TYR A 167 -15.80 10.08 5.37
N GLY A 168 -16.12 9.10 4.51
CA GLY A 168 -16.87 9.27 3.27
C GLY A 168 -16.11 9.88 2.10
N THR A 169 -14.90 10.41 2.29
CA THR A 169 -14.17 11.16 1.26
C THR A 169 -12.71 10.75 1.08
N THR A 170 -12.00 10.40 2.15
CA THR A 170 -10.59 10.02 2.09
C THR A 170 -10.45 8.64 1.47
N ILE A 171 -9.74 8.53 0.36
CA ILE A 171 -9.49 7.24 -0.32
C ILE A 171 -8.45 6.46 0.50
N GLU A 172 -8.87 5.29 0.97
CA GLU A 172 -8.09 4.40 1.83
C GLU A 172 -7.66 3.11 1.14
N GLY A 173 -8.15 2.87 -0.07
CA GLY A 173 -7.75 1.71 -0.86
C GLY A 173 -8.15 1.82 -2.30
N ILE A 174 -7.33 1.24 -3.16
CA ILE A 174 -7.53 1.15 -4.61
C ILE A 174 -7.30 -0.26 -5.11
N ILE A 175 -7.99 -0.62 -6.20
CA ILE A 175 -7.80 -1.89 -6.90
C ILE A 175 -7.87 -1.66 -8.40
N HIS A 176 -6.91 -2.25 -9.13
CA HIS A 176 -6.93 -2.17 -10.59
C HIS A 176 -7.95 -3.16 -11.17
N LYS A 177 -8.71 -2.71 -12.18
CA LYS A 177 -9.83 -3.48 -12.78
C LYS A 177 -9.39 -4.74 -13.51
N GLU A 178 -8.20 -4.72 -14.10
CA GLU A 178 -7.73 -5.76 -15.02
C GLU A 178 -6.42 -6.43 -14.56
N LEU A 179 -5.60 -5.71 -13.79
CA LEU A 179 -4.31 -6.20 -13.32
C LEU A 179 -4.40 -6.67 -11.87
N PRO A 180 -3.59 -7.62 -11.43
CA PRO A 180 -3.53 -8.07 -10.04
C PRO A 180 -2.80 -7.07 -9.15
N ILE A 181 -3.27 -5.80 -9.17
CA ILE A 181 -2.64 -4.67 -8.50
C ILE A 181 -3.66 -4.03 -7.55
N PHE A 182 -3.29 -3.87 -6.30
CA PHE A 182 -4.11 -3.16 -5.31
C PHE A 182 -3.24 -2.47 -4.27
N GLY A 183 -3.82 -1.53 -3.54
CA GLY A 183 -3.14 -0.84 -2.45
C GLY A 183 -4.10 -0.47 -1.34
N VAL A 184 -3.58 -0.35 -0.12
CA VAL A 184 -4.28 0.16 1.06
C VAL A 184 -3.46 1.28 1.70
N GLN A 185 -4.15 2.28 2.25
CA GLN A 185 -3.51 3.44 2.86
C GLN A 185 -3.04 3.15 4.29
N TRP A 186 -3.70 2.23 4.98
CA TRP A 186 -3.31 1.78 6.33
C TRP A 186 -2.14 0.78 6.29
N HIS A 187 -1.68 0.33 7.46
CA HIS A 187 -0.52 -0.53 7.66
C HIS A 187 -0.92 -1.93 8.16
N PRO A 188 -1.36 -2.86 7.29
CA PRO A 188 -1.77 -4.20 7.71
C PRO A 188 -0.63 -5.01 8.34
N GLU A 189 0.64 -4.71 8.02
CA GLU A 189 1.81 -5.33 8.65
C GLU A 189 1.96 -4.97 10.13
N ARG A 190 1.28 -3.92 10.60
CA ARG A 190 1.22 -3.50 12.00
C ARG A 190 -0.07 -3.95 12.70
N MET A 191 -0.85 -4.83 12.05
CA MET A 191 -2.15 -5.32 12.52
C MET A 191 -2.20 -6.86 12.54
N CYS A 192 -1.06 -7.56 12.43
CA CYS A 192 -1.02 -9.01 12.33
C CYS A 192 0.12 -9.64 13.14
N PHE A 193 -0.01 -10.92 13.42
CA PHE A 193 0.97 -11.74 14.12
C PHE A 193 1.40 -11.10 15.46
N ALA A 194 2.70 -10.80 15.63
CA ALA A 194 3.23 -10.16 16.83
C ALA A 194 2.70 -8.72 17.04
N ASN A 195 2.23 -8.08 15.98
CA ASN A 195 1.66 -6.73 15.99
C ASN A 195 0.13 -6.73 15.96
N LYS A 196 -0.52 -7.87 16.19
CA LYS A 196 -1.98 -7.97 16.21
C LYS A 196 -2.58 -7.03 17.26
N ARG A 197 -3.65 -6.33 16.86
CA ARG A 197 -4.35 -5.35 17.69
C ARG A 197 -5.77 -5.84 17.98
N GLU A 198 -6.31 -5.45 19.12
CA GLU A 198 -7.71 -5.76 19.49
C GLU A 198 -8.70 -4.74 18.92
N ASP A 199 -8.22 -3.54 18.57
CA ASP A 199 -9.02 -2.40 18.08
C ASP A 199 -9.11 -2.33 16.54
N THR A 200 -8.48 -3.27 15.83
CA THR A 200 -8.50 -3.36 14.36
C THR A 200 -8.80 -4.79 13.88
N VAL A 201 -9.10 -4.94 12.59
CA VAL A 201 -9.15 -6.25 11.94
C VAL A 201 -7.76 -6.90 11.86
N ASP A 202 -7.71 -8.20 11.61
CA ASP A 202 -6.45 -8.92 11.40
C ASP A 202 -5.86 -8.62 10.01
N GLY A 203 -4.75 -7.91 9.96
CA GLY A 203 -4.06 -7.57 8.71
C GLY A 203 -3.48 -8.76 7.94
N ALA A 204 -3.32 -9.94 8.59
CA ALA A 204 -2.81 -11.15 7.95
C ALA A 204 -3.65 -11.60 6.76
N GLU A 205 -4.97 -11.39 6.79
CA GLU A 205 -5.87 -11.79 5.70
C GLU A 205 -5.55 -11.11 4.37
N ILE A 206 -5.11 -9.84 4.40
CA ILE A 206 -4.70 -9.12 3.19
C ILE A 206 -3.41 -9.70 2.61
N PHE A 207 -2.44 -10.06 3.47
CA PHE A 207 -1.22 -10.73 3.03
C PHE A 207 -1.51 -12.14 2.49
N ASN A 208 -2.40 -12.92 3.13
CA ASN A 208 -2.85 -14.22 2.64
C ASN A 208 -3.46 -14.11 1.24
N PHE A 209 -4.31 -13.10 1.02
CA PHE A 209 -4.88 -12.82 -0.30
C PHE A 209 -3.78 -12.51 -1.33
N PHE A 210 -2.84 -11.62 -1.01
CA PHE A 210 -1.74 -11.28 -1.90
C PHE A 210 -0.85 -12.49 -2.23
N ILE A 211 -0.47 -13.27 -1.21
CA ILE A 211 0.32 -14.51 -1.41
C ILE A 211 -0.42 -15.53 -2.28
N LYS A 212 -1.75 -15.61 -2.15
CA LYS A 212 -2.56 -16.47 -3.03
C LYS A 212 -2.48 -15.98 -4.47
N LEU A 213 -2.65 -14.68 -4.74
CA LEU A 213 -2.48 -14.12 -6.07
C LEU A 213 -1.12 -14.48 -6.67
N CYS A 214 -0.03 -14.34 -5.89
CA CYS A 214 1.33 -14.66 -6.36
C CYS A 214 1.57 -16.15 -6.67
N LYS A 215 0.70 -17.07 -6.22
CA LYS A 215 0.76 -18.49 -6.55
C LYS A 215 0.01 -18.86 -7.83
N GLU A 216 -0.88 -17.97 -8.28
CA GLU A 216 -1.72 -18.17 -9.46
C GLU A 216 -1.04 -17.65 -10.75
N PHE A 217 0.06 -16.90 -10.61
CA PHE A 217 0.90 -16.36 -11.67
C PHE A 217 2.27 -17.05 -11.72
#